data_c511b7a3487f803b7b7cd1b2b6ecb400
#
_entry.id   c511b7a3487f803b7b7cd1b2b6ecb400
#
_cell.length_a   1.000
_cell.length_b   1.000
_cell.length_c   1.000
_cell.angle_alpha   90.00
_cell.angle_beta   90.00
_cell.angle_gamma   90.00
#
_symmetry.space_group_name_H-M   'P 1'
#
loop_
_entity.id
_entity.type
_entity.pdbx_description
1 polymer ?
#
loop_
_entity_poly.entity_id
_entity_poly.type
_entity_poly.pdbx_seq_one_letter_code
_entity_poly.pdbx_strand_id
1 'polypeptide(L)'
;MDMLWSGWGDPAKAAPLPDAVTGLLRDLLGVTRGAEGPASPADVEVPATPLDAKTLAALADCVGGAAHVDTAAEARLRRTRGKSTPDLLRIRSGDTADTPAAIVLPGSHDEVLAVLRVCAEQGLSAVPFGGGTSVVGGLAPDAERPFVALDLRRLDRLVGVDDVSRTATLEPGLRGPRCEALLNEQGWTLGHFPQSFEWATVGGFAAARSSGQASAGYGRFDEMVLGLTVATPEGTLETGRAPRSAAGPDLRQLLLGSEGAFGVITAVTVRIRPLPERRVYEGWRFLSFEAGAAALRALAQDGPRPTVLRLSDETETFIGLAQPDAIGSTDVPAAGGCMAIAGYEGTAEDTAERRERAAAVLAGLGGEFAGAEPGERWAHGRYDAPYLRDALLDAGAFAETLETAAFWSAIPGLYAAVRTALTDTLTEGGTPPLVMCHISHVYENGASLYFTVVSAQGEDALAHWDTAKRAANEAILAAGGTISHHHGVGTDHRDWYAREVGPLGVRMLQAVKAETDPAGVLSPGVLLPVR
;
A
#
# COMPACT_ATOMS: atom_id res chain seq x y z
N MET A 1 -10.17 8.22 -15.19
CA MET A 1 -8.84 7.98 -15.79
C MET A 1 -8.28 6.72 -15.15
N ASP A 2 -7.70 5.83 -15.96
CA ASP A 2 -7.01 4.63 -15.47
C ASP A 2 -5.52 4.94 -15.31
N MET A 3 -4.87 4.21 -14.40
CA MET A 3 -3.43 4.26 -14.19
C MET A 3 -2.67 3.79 -15.44
N LEU A 4 -1.44 4.24 -15.61
CA LEU A 4 -0.56 3.71 -16.65
C LEU A 4 -0.50 2.18 -16.54
N TRP A 5 -0.72 1.47 -17.66
CA TRP A 5 -0.80 0.00 -17.64
C TRP A 5 0.54 -0.65 -17.25
N SER A 6 1.65 -0.12 -17.76
CA SER A 6 3.02 -0.62 -17.55
C SER A 6 3.81 0.16 -16.49
N GLY A 7 3.14 0.97 -15.68
CA GLY A 7 3.76 1.83 -14.67
C GLY A 7 2.75 2.36 -13.67
N TRP A 8 3.14 3.43 -13.00
CA TRP A 8 2.36 4.09 -11.98
C TRP A 8 1.65 5.34 -12.52
N GLY A 9 0.46 5.56 -12.03
CA GLY A 9 -0.18 6.88 -11.99
C GLY A 9 -0.60 7.46 -13.33
N ASP A 10 -0.57 8.79 -13.38
CA ASP A 10 -0.89 9.59 -14.56
C ASP A 10 0.37 9.72 -15.44
N PRO A 11 0.32 9.27 -16.71
CA PRO A 11 1.46 9.42 -17.62
C PRO A 11 1.96 10.87 -17.79
N ALA A 12 1.08 11.85 -17.61
CA ALA A 12 1.45 13.27 -17.69
C ALA A 12 2.38 13.74 -16.56
N LYS A 13 2.45 12.98 -15.45
CA LYS A 13 3.36 13.24 -14.34
C LYS A 13 4.70 12.50 -14.47
N ALA A 14 4.86 11.64 -15.47
CA ALA A 14 6.12 10.95 -15.71
C ALA A 14 7.20 11.96 -16.09
N ALA A 15 8.33 11.94 -15.39
CA ALA A 15 9.47 12.78 -15.65
C ALA A 15 10.72 11.93 -15.87
N PRO A 16 11.61 12.31 -16.81
CA PRO A 16 12.89 11.62 -16.97
C PRO A 16 13.75 11.81 -15.72
N LEU A 17 14.66 10.86 -15.48
CA LEU A 17 15.63 11.00 -14.39
C LEU A 17 16.51 12.23 -14.62
N PRO A 18 16.81 13.01 -13.56
CA PRO A 18 17.86 14.02 -13.62
C PRO A 18 19.22 13.39 -13.97
N ASP A 19 20.06 14.14 -14.71
CA ASP A 19 21.40 13.67 -15.12
C ASP A 19 22.27 13.25 -13.91
N ALA A 20 22.13 13.94 -12.78
CA ALA A 20 22.84 13.60 -11.56
C ALA A 20 22.45 12.22 -11.01
N VAL A 21 21.16 11.86 -11.09
CA VAL A 21 20.66 10.52 -10.67
C VAL A 21 21.20 9.45 -11.62
N THR A 22 21.18 9.71 -12.94
CA THR A 22 21.73 8.79 -13.94
C THR A 22 23.24 8.57 -13.73
N GLY A 23 23.98 9.64 -13.39
CA GLY A 23 25.39 9.53 -13.00
C GLY A 23 25.59 8.66 -11.75
N LEU A 24 24.80 8.89 -10.72
CA LEU A 24 24.84 8.12 -9.47
C LEU A 24 24.56 6.63 -9.68
N LEU A 25 23.55 6.29 -10.48
CA LEU A 25 23.21 4.90 -10.83
C LEU A 25 24.39 4.19 -11.49
N ARG A 26 25.03 4.87 -12.44
CA ARG A 26 26.21 4.33 -13.14
C ARG A 26 27.39 4.16 -12.19
N ASP A 27 27.71 5.19 -11.40
CA ASP A 27 28.96 5.25 -10.63
C ASP A 27 28.87 4.39 -9.35
N LEU A 28 27.69 4.27 -8.71
CA LEU A 28 27.52 3.48 -7.49
C LEU A 28 27.00 2.06 -7.75
N LEU A 29 26.14 1.86 -8.74
CA LEU A 29 25.43 0.60 -8.96
C LEU A 29 25.82 -0.10 -10.26
N GLY A 30 26.71 0.48 -11.06
CA GLY A 30 27.15 -0.10 -12.33
C GLY A 30 26.04 -0.20 -13.38
N VAL A 31 24.96 0.56 -13.27
CA VAL A 31 23.86 0.59 -14.24
C VAL A 31 24.38 1.20 -15.54
N THR A 32 24.54 0.40 -16.58
CA THR A 32 25.08 0.82 -17.88
C THR A 32 24.10 0.66 -19.04
N ARG A 33 23.01 -0.10 -18.83
CA ARG A 33 22.01 -0.41 -19.84
C ARG A 33 20.66 0.16 -19.41
N GLY A 34 20.04 0.96 -20.26
CA GLY A 34 18.62 1.27 -20.13
C GLY A 34 17.81 0.01 -20.41
N ALA A 35 16.76 -0.23 -19.65
CA ALA A 35 15.77 -1.25 -19.99
C ALA A 35 15.16 -0.89 -21.36
N GLU A 36 14.79 -1.88 -22.14
CA GLU A 36 13.88 -1.66 -23.26
C GLU A 36 12.59 -1.04 -22.69
N GLY A 37 12.17 0.07 -23.29
CA GLY A 37 10.94 0.75 -22.84
C GLY A 37 9.75 -0.21 -22.87
N PRO A 38 8.69 0.07 -22.12
CA PRO A 38 7.51 -0.79 -22.10
C PRO A 38 6.90 -0.86 -23.50
N ALA A 39 6.52 -2.08 -23.92
CA ALA A 39 5.77 -2.28 -25.15
C ALA A 39 4.46 -1.47 -25.13
N SER A 40 3.97 -1.07 -26.29
CA SER A 40 2.63 -0.49 -26.40
C SER A 40 1.57 -1.51 -25.92
N PRO A 41 0.48 -1.11 -25.25
CA PRO A 41 -0.61 -2.02 -24.93
C PRO A 41 -1.15 -2.77 -26.14
N ALA A 42 -1.07 -2.17 -27.32
CA ALA A 42 -1.50 -2.78 -28.58
C ALA A 42 -0.57 -3.89 -29.09
N ASP A 43 0.69 -3.90 -28.61
CA ASP A 43 1.69 -4.89 -29.01
C ASP A 43 1.70 -6.10 -28.06
N VAL A 44 0.92 -6.06 -26.97
CA VAL A 44 0.82 -7.15 -25.99
C VAL A 44 -0.26 -8.13 -26.44
N GLU A 45 0.12 -9.38 -26.66
CA GLU A 45 -0.81 -10.44 -26.98
C GLU A 45 -1.59 -10.88 -25.71
N VAL A 46 -2.85 -10.42 -25.64
CA VAL A 46 -3.78 -10.82 -24.56
C VAL A 46 -4.66 -11.94 -25.08
N PRO A 47 -4.66 -13.13 -24.46
CA PRO A 47 -5.52 -14.25 -24.88
C PRO A 47 -6.99 -13.85 -24.95
N ALA A 48 -7.74 -14.40 -25.90
CA ALA A 48 -9.19 -14.19 -25.94
C ALA A 48 -9.83 -14.65 -24.62
N THR A 49 -10.98 -14.03 -24.26
CA THR A 49 -11.70 -14.47 -23.07
C THR A 49 -12.12 -15.94 -23.21
N PRO A 50 -11.88 -16.79 -22.18
CA PRO A 50 -12.33 -18.17 -22.19
C PRO A 50 -13.84 -18.32 -21.87
N LEU A 51 -14.53 -17.21 -21.54
CA LEU A 51 -15.94 -17.24 -21.15
C LEU A 51 -16.84 -17.36 -22.39
N ASP A 52 -17.79 -18.27 -22.31
CA ASP A 52 -18.80 -18.41 -23.36
C ASP A 52 -19.88 -17.32 -23.29
N ALA A 53 -20.67 -17.20 -24.36
CA ALA A 53 -21.70 -16.18 -24.47
C ALA A 53 -22.79 -16.31 -23.38
N LYS A 54 -23.08 -17.52 -22.89
CA LYS A 54 -24.05 -17.76 -21.83
C LYS A 54 -23.55 -17.21 -20.50
N THR A 55 -22.31 -17.48 -20.16
CA THR A 55 -21.66 -16.97 -18.94
C THR A 55 -21.56 -15.45 -18.97
N LEU A 56 -21.16 -14.87 -20.12
CA LEU A 56 -21.10 -13.40 -20.28
C LEU A 56 -22.49 -12.76 -20.14
N ALA A 57 -23.53 -13.38 -20.69
CA ALA A 57 -24.91 -12.90 -20.54
C ALA A 57 -25.35 -12.96 -19.06
N ALA A 58 -25.09 -14.07 -18.35
CA ALA A 58 -25.41 -14.18 -16.93
C ALA A 58 -24.72 -13.13 -16.06
N LEU A 59 -23.44 -12.84 -16.32
CA LEU A 59 -22.72 -11.76 -15.63
C LEU A 59 -23.32 -10.38 -15.98
N ALA A 60 -23.69 -10.15 -17.24
CA ALA A 60 -24.31 -8.90 -17.68
C ALA A 60 -25.67 -8.65 -17.01
N ASP A 61 -26.48 -9.69 -16.89
CA ASP A 61 -27.80 -9.63 -16.23
C ASP A 61 -27.66 -9.21 -14.74
N CYS A 62 -26.57 -9.61 -14.08
CA CYS A 62 -26.29 -9.23 -12.69
C CYS A 62 -25.97 -7.75 -12.49
N VAL A 63 -25.42 -7.07 -13.50
CA VAL A 63 -24.84 -5.71 -13.36
C VAL A 63 -25.56 -4.64 -14.21
N GLY A 64 -26.79 -4.93 -14.62
CA GLY A 64 -27.62 -3.99 -15.37
C GLY A 64 -27.29 -3.91 -16.86
N GLY A 65 -26.62 -4.92 -17.42
CA GLY A 65 -26.43 -5.08 -18.86
C GLY A 65 -24.99 -5.23 -19.32
N ALA A 66 -24.83 -5.56 -20.60
CA ALA A 66 -23.54 -5.87 -21.23
C ALA A 66 -22.53 -4.69 -21.20
N ALA A 67 -23.00 -3.46 -21.06
CA ALA A 67 -22.13 -2.28 -20.94
C ALA A 67 -21.24 -2.29 -19.66
N HIS A 68 -21.56 -3.15 -18.71
CA HIS A 68 -20.83 -3.30 -17.45
C HIS A 68 -20.04 -4.62 -17.37
N VAL A 69 -19.88 -5.32 -18.48
CA VAL A 69 -18.99 -6.48 -18.61
C VAL A 69 -18.05 -6.22 -19.79
N ASP A 70 -16.76 -6.07 -19.49
CA ASP A 70 -15.75 -5.72 -20.50
C ASP A 70 -14.79 -6.90 -20.72
N THR A 71 -14.67 -7.37 -21.96
CA THR A 71 -13.75 -8.43 -22.38
C THR A 71 -12.67 -7.93 -23.32
N ALA A 72 -12.59 -6.62 -23.58
CA ALA A 72 -11.58 -6.03 -24.43
C ALA A 72 -10.16 -6.29 -23.88
N ALA A 73 -9.24 -6.64 -24.76
CA ALA A 73 -7.87 -6.99 -24.41
C ALA A 73 -7.19 -5.91 -23.53
N GLU A 74 -7.29 -4.66 -23.95
CA GLU A 74 -6.69 -3.55 -23.20
C GLU A 74 -7.32 -3.35 -21.81
N ALA A 75 -8.63 -3.46 -21.68
CA ALA A 75 -9.30 -3.33 -20.38
C ALA A 75 -8.85 -4.43 -19.41
N ARG A 76 -8.74 -5.65 -19.90
CA ARG A 76 -8.27 -6.81 -19.15
C ARG A 76 -6.79 -6.67 -18.76
N LEU A 77 -5.95 -6.23 -19.70
CA LEU A 77 -4.53 -5.96 -19.46
C LEU A 77 -4.34 -4.95 -18.32
N ARG A 78 -5.15 -3.89 -18.27
CA ARG A 78 -5.10 -2.87 -17.21
C ARG A 78 -5.54 -3.38 -15.82
N ARG A 79 -6.11 -4.57 -15.71
CA ARG A 79 -6.49 -5.24 -14.45
C ARG A 79 -5.64 -6.48 -14.18
N THR A 80 -4.59 -6.67 -14.97
CA THR A 80 -3.63 -7.75 -14.78
C THR A 80 -2.63 -7.33 -13.71
N ARG A 81 -2.58 -8.04 -12.60
CA ARG A 81 -1.63 -7.81 -11.49
C ARG A 81 -1.75 -6.45 -10.80
N GLY A 82 -0.89 -6.23 -9.82
CA GLY A 82 -0.73 -4.98 -9.10
C GLY A 82 0.36 -4.08 -9.69
N LYS A 83 1.09 -3.39 -8.80
CA LYS A 83 2.12 -2.40 -9.15
C LYS A 83 3.44 -2.60 -8.38
N SER A 84 3.75 -3.82 -7.95
CA SER A 84 5.11 -4.15 -7.52
C SER A 84 6.08 -4.06 -8.71
N THR A 85 7.36 -3.90 -8.46
CA THR A 85 8.35 -3.94 -9.52
C THR A 85 8.36 -5.27 -10.27
N PRO A 86 8.25 -6.43 -9.60
CA PRO A 86 8.03 -7.70 -10.28
C PRO A 86 6.81 -7.74 -11.20
N ASP A 87 5.66 -7.19 -10.75
CA ASP A 87 4.46 -7.08 -11.57
C ASP A 87 4.69 -6.24 -12.83
N LEU A 88 5.38 -5.10 -12.66
CA LEU A 88 5.69 -4.21 -13.77
C LEU A 88 6.68 -4.83 -14.77
N LEU A 89 7.71 -5.52 -14.29
CA LEU A 89 8.67 -6.21 -15.17
C LEU A 89 7.98 -7.31 -15.98
N ARG A 90 7.09 -8.11 -15.36
CA ARG A 90 6.31 -9.12 -16.06
C ARG A 90 5.40 -8.51 -17.12
N ILE A 91 4.63 -7.47 -16.76
CA ILE A 91 3.71 -6.85 -17.73
C ILE A 91 4.45 -6.14 -18.87
N ARG A 92 5.61 -5.52 -18.58
CA ARG A 92 6.48 -4.89 -19.58
C ARG A 92 7.12 -5.91 -20.52
N SER A 93 7.36 -7.14 -20.08
CA SER A 93 7.84 -8.23 -20.94
C SER A 93 6.73 -8.91 -21.74
N GLY A 94 5.47 -8.49 -21.59
CA GLY A 94 4.33 -9.08 -22.28
C GLY A 94 3.77 -10.35 -21.62
N ASP A 95 4.14 -10.64 -20.36
CA ASP A 95 3.56 -11.75 -19.61
C ASP A 95 2.13 -11.42 -19.17
N THR A 96 1.17 -12.11 -19.77
CA THR A 96 -0.28 -11.95 -19.58
C THR A 96 -0.93 -13.16 -18.88
N ALA A 97 -0.16 -14.02 -18.22
CA ALA A 97 -0.65 -15.25 -17.59
C ALA A 97 -1.78 -15.00 -16.59
N ASP A 98 -1.72 -13.91 -15.81
CA ASP A 98 -2.69 -13.55 -14.77
C ASP A 98 -3.76 -12.55 -15.27
N THR A 99 -4.04 -12.52 -16.58
CA THR A 99 -5.05 -11.61 -17.13
C THR A 99 -6.46 -12.13 -16.81
N PRO A 100 -7.34 -11.29 -16.22
CA PRO A 100 -8.71 -11.70 -15.91
C PRO A 100 -9.48 -12.07 -17.19
N ALA A 101 -10.40 -13.02 -17.09
CA ALA A 101 -11.25 -13.44 -18.19
C ALA A 101 -12.21 -12.32 -18.65
N ALA A 102 -12.69 -11.51 -17.71
CA ALA A 102 -13.52 -10.34 -17.95
C ALA A 102 -13.39 -9.35 -16.79
N ILE A 103 -13.76 -8.10 -17.04
CA ILE A 103 -13.98 -7.08 -16.03
C ILE A 103 -15.48 -6.97 -15.81
N VAL A 104 -15.94 -7.09 -14.56
CA VAL A 104 -17.34 -6.92 -14.17
C VAL A 104 -17.47 -5.72 -13.27
N LEU A 105 -18.39 -4.79 -13.58
CA LEU A 105 -18.54 -3.51 -12.91
C LEU A 105 -19.90 -3.44 -12.19
N PRO A 106 -20.03 -3.96 -10.96
CA PRO A 106 -21.25 -3.82 -10.18
C PRO A 106 -21.46 -2.39 -9.68
N GLY A 107 -22.71 -1.95 -9.63
CA GLY A 107 -23.11 -0.62 -9.15
C GLY A 107 -23.87 -0.65 -7.83
N SER A 108 -24.05 -1.81 -7.20
CA SER A 108 -24.70 -1.95 -5.91
C SER A 108 -24.18 -3.20 -5.15
N HIS A 109 -24.46 -3.25 -3.85
CA HIS A 109 -24.20 -4.42 -3.02
C HIS A 109 -24.89 -5.68 -3.56
N ASP A 110 -26.15 -5.55 -3.98
CA ASP A 110 -26.95 -6.67 -4.51
C ASP A 110 -26.39 -7.18 -5.84
N GLU A 111 -25.87 -6.29 -6.69
CA GLU A 111 -25.18 -6.69 -7.92
C GLU A 111 -23.90 -7.47 -7.61
N VAL A 112 -23.13 -7.08 -6.57
CA VAL A 112 -21.96 -7.85 -6.12
C VAL A 112 -22.37 -9.25 -5.67
N LEU A 113 -23.42 -9.38 -4.82
CA LEU A 113 -23.93 -10.67 -4.40
C LEU A 113 -24.37 -11.55 -5.58
N ALA A 114 -25.05 -10.96 -6.58
CA ALA A 114 -25.49 -11.68 -7.78
C ALA A 114 -24.31 -12.20 -8.60
N VAL A 115 -23.27 -11.36 -8.82
CA VAL A 115 -22.05 -11.75 -9.53
C VAL A 115 -21.33 -12.89 -8.82
N LEU A 116 -21.18 -12.83 -7.48
CA LEU A 116 -20.53 -13.89 -6.72
C LEU A 116 -21.25 -15.24 -6.82
N ARG A 117 -22.60 -15.24 -6.87
CA ARG A 117 -23.40 -16.45 -7.08
C ARG A 117 -23.17 -17.02 -8.48
N VAL A 118 -23.19 -16.18 -9.51
CA VAL A 118 -22.88 -16.62 -10.88
C VAL A 118 -21.48 -17.19 -10.99
N CYS A 119 -20.49 -16.56 -10.34
CA CYS A 119 -19.12 -17.10 -10.30
C CYS A 119 -19.08 -18.49 -9.64
N ALA A 120 -19.79 -18.69 -8.54
CA ALA A 120 -19.86 -19.98 -7.87
C ALA A 120 -20.51 -21.05 -8.77
N GLU A 121 -21.63 -20.71 -9.45
CA GLU A 121 -22.36 -21.61 -10.32
C GLU A 121 -21.59 -21.97 -11.61
N GLN A 122 -20.83 -21.03 -12.16
CA GLN A 122 -20.10 -21.20 -13.42
C GLN A 122 -18.63 -21.64 -13.21
N GLY A 123 -18.20 -21.89 -11.97
CA GLY A 123 -16.82 -22.30 -11.67
C GLY A 123 -15.78 -21.21 -11.97
N LEU A 124 -16.13 -19.95 -11.78
CA LEU A 124 -15.22 -18.80 -11.93
C LEU A 124 -14.69 -18.37 -10.57
N SER A 125 -13.51 -17.73 -10.58
CA SER A 125 -13.03 -16.96 -9.44
C SER A 125 -13.36 -15.47 -9.62
N ALA A 126 -13.44 -14.74 -8.52
CA ALA A 126 -13.66 -13.30 -8.49
C ALA A 126 -12.58 -12.63 -7.66
N VAL A 127 -11.92 -11.64 -8.24
CA VAL A 127 -10.89 -10.84 -7.57
C VAL A 127 -11.40 -9.40 -7.47
N PRO A 128 -11.69 -8.90 -6.25
CA PRO A 128 -12.10 -7.51 -6.06
C PRO A 128 -10.99 -6.57 -6.51
N PHE A 129 -11.35 -5.57 -7.30
CA PHE A 129 -10.43 -4.59 -7.85
C PHE A 129 -10.88 -3.17 -7.47
N GLY A 130 -9.99 -2.43 -6.80
CA GLY A 130 -10.18 -1.02 -6.46
C GLY A 130 -9.30 -0.12 -7.32
N GLY A 131 -8.20 0.38 -6.75
CA GLY A 131 -7.21 1.21 -7.47
C GLY A 131 -6.12 0.44 -8.21
N GLY A 132 -6.00 -0.86 -8.03
CA GLY A 132 -4.96 -1.67 -8.67
C GLY A 132 -3.55 -1.43 -8.09
N THR A 133 -3.44 -0.95 -6.87
CA THR A 133 -2.19 -0.48 -6.25
C THR A 133 -1.48 -1.52 -5.37
N SER A 134 -1.94 -2.78 -5.35
CA SER A 134 -1.27 -3.85 -4.62
C SER A 134 0.19 -4.02 -5.07
N VAL A 135 1.08 -4.29 -4.11
CA VAL A 135 2.53 -4.51 -4.35
C VAL A 135 3.02 -5.85 -3.78
N VAL A 136 2.09 -6.76 -3.47
CA VAL A 136 2.37 -8.08 -2.86
C VAL A 136 1.61 -9.22 -3.55
N GLY A 137 1.26 -9.04 -4.82
CA GLY A 137 0.51 -10.06 -5.58
C GLY A 137 -0.96 -10.22 -5.18
N GLY A 138 -1.57 -9.24 -4.49
CA GLY A 138 -2.96 -9.32 -4.04
C GLY A 138 -4.01 -9.31 -5.15
N LEU A 139 -3.63 -9.02 -6.40
CA LEU A 139 -4.48 -9.02 -7.58
C LEU A 139 -4.14 -10.14 -8.59
N ALA A 140 -3.14 -10.96 -8.29
CA ALA A 140 -2.73 -12.11 -9.08
C ALA A 140 -3.11 -13.39 -8.34
N PRO A 141 -4.34 -13.90 -8.51
CA PRO A 141 -4.80 -15.07 -7.79
C PRO A 141 -4.05 -16.33 -8.24
N ASP A 142 -3.78 -17.24 -7.32
CA ASP A 142 -3.30 -18.58 -7.63
C ASP A 142 -4.52 -19.47 -7.99
N ALA A 143 -5.07 -19.23 -9.19
CA ALA A 143 -6.31 -19.83 -9.62
C ALA A 143 -6.09 -20.82 -10.76
N GLU A 144 -6.54 -22.07 -10.57
CA GLU A 144 -6.59 -23.08 -11.64
C GLU A 144 -7.71 -22.84 -12.64
N ARG A 145 -8.65 -21.94 -12.33
CA ARG A 145 -9.84 -21.62 -13.11
C ARG A 145 -9.86 -20.15 -13.53
N PRO A 146 -10.56 -19.80 -14.63
CA PRO A 146 -10.68 -18.41 -15.06
C PRO A 146 -11.25 -17.53 -13.93
N PHE A 147 -10.77 -16.30 -13.84
CA PHE A 147 -11.29 -15.33 -12.88
C PHE A 147 -11.78 -14.06 -13.54
N VAL A 148 -12.72 -13.38 -12.89
CA VAL A 148 -13.17 -12.05 -13.26
C VAL A 148 -12.59 -11.01 -12.31
N ALA A 149 -12.13 -9.88 -12.83
CA ALA A 149 -11.82 -8.72 -12.01
C ALA A 149 -13.14 -7.98 -11.69
N LEU A 150 -13.51 -7.96 -10.42
CA LEU A 150 -14.71 -7.29 -9.93
C LEU A 150 -14.36 -5.84 -9.61
N ASP A 151 -14.45 -4.96 -10.61
CA ASP A 151 -14.04 -3.56 -10.52
C ASP A 151 -15.13 -2.71 -9.85
N LEU A 152 -14.87 -2.24 -8.66
CA LEU A 152 -15.81 -1.57 -7.76
C LEU A 152 -15.97 -0.06 -8.04
N ARG A 153 -15.45 0.46 -9.15
CA ARG A 153 -15.45 1.90 -9.46
C ARG A 153 -16.83 2.54 -9.57
N ARG A 154 -17.91 1.78 -9.80
CA ARG A 154 -19.29 2.29 -9.81
C ARG A 154 -19.87 2.46 -8.39
N LEU A 155 -19.22 1.89 -7.38
CA LEU A 155 -19.53 2.08 -5.97
C LEU A 155 -18.66 3.23 -5.44
N ASP A 156 -18.96 4.47 -5.83
CA ASP A 156 -18.09 5.64 -5.63
C ASP A 156 -18.78 6.82 -4.91
N ARG A 157 -19.79 6.54 -4.09
CA ARG A 157 -20.59 7.57 -3.40
C ARG A 157 -20.16 7.75 -1.94
N LEU A 158 -20.27 8.99 -1.46
CA LEU A 158 -20.44 9.31 -0.05
C LEU A 158 -21.92 9.04 0.29
N VAL A 159 -22.20 7.94 1.00
CA VAL A 159 -23.56 7.48 1.31
C VAL A 159 -24.23 8.40 2.32
N GLY A 160 -23.47 8.86 3.33
CA GLY A 160 -23.97 9.78 4.33
C GLY A 160 -22.92 10.21 5.35
N VAL A 161 -23.18 11.30 6.02
CA VAL A 161 -22.39 11.85 7.13
C VAL A 161 -23.32 11.98 8.35
N ASP A 162 -22.83 11.55 9.50
CA ASP A 162 -23.44 11.82 10.81
C ASP A 162 -22.52 12.81 11.56
N ASP A 163 -22.91 14.07 11.55
CA ASP A 163 -22.16 15.16 12.17
C ASP A 163 -22.09 15.03 13.71
N VAL A 164 -23.11 14.43 14.31
CA VAL A 164 -23.17 14.25 15.77
C VAL A 164 -22.17 13.20 16.22
N SER A 165 -22.12 12.08 15.48
CA SER A 165 -21.17 10.97 15.77
C SER A 165 -19.82 11.17 15.11
N ARG A 166 -19.68 12.15 14.20
CA ARG A 166 -18.51 12.39 13.35
C ARG A 166 -18.10 11.14 12.61
N THR A 167 -19.06 10.58 11.87
CA THR A 167 -18.84 9.39 11.05
C THR A 167 -19.31 9.63 9.62
N ALA A 168 -18.72 8.91 8.67
CA ALA A 168 -19.16 8.89 7.29
C ALA A 168 -19.25 7.44 6.80
N THR A 169 -20.26 7.15 5.99
CA THR A 169 -20.37 5.87 5.26
C THR A 169 -20.01 6.11 3.80
N LEU A 170 -19.01 5.37 3.33
CA LEU A 170 -18.36 5.52 2.04
C LEU A 170 -18.49 4.23 1.23
N GLU A 171 -18.73 4.35 -0.07
CA GLU A 171 -18.63 3.22 -0.97
C GLU A 171 -17.17 2.89 -1.31
N PRO A 172 -16.83 1.60 -1.56
CA PRO A 172 -15.45 1.11 -1.62
C PRO A 172 -14.65 1.61 -2.82
N GLY A 173 -15.29 1.99 -3.92
CA GLY A 173 -14.64 2.47 -5.14
C GLY A 173 -14.22 3.94 -5.10
N LEU A 174 -14.57 4.70 -4.04
CA LEU A 174 -14.10 6.07 -3.86
C LEU A 174 -12.57 6.09 -3.75
N ARG A 175 -11.90 6.83 -4.63
CA ARG A 175 -10.46 7.13 -4.52
C ARG A 175 -10.20 8.18 -3.44
N GLY A 176 -9.00 8.13 -2.84
CA GLY A 176 -8.59 9.05 -1.79
C GLY A 176 -8.91 10.53 -2.07
N PRO A 177 -8.47 11.13 -3.20
CA PRO A 177 -8.74 12.53 -3.51
C PRO A 177 -10.24 12.85 -3.62
N ARG A 178 -11.03 11.95 -4.21
CA ARG A 178 -12.48 12.17 -4.34
C ARG A 178 -13.17 12.03 -2.99
N CYS A 179 -12.75 11.08 -2.16
CA CYS A 179 -13.24 10.92 -0.80
C CYS A 179 -13.01 12.20 0.02
N GLU A 180 -11.77 12.71 0.03
CA GLU A 180 -11.43 13.95 0.74
C GLU A 180 -12.22 15.15 0.19
N ALA A 181 -12.36 15.29 -1.14
CA ALA A 181 -13.13 16.40 -1.73
C ALA A 181 -14.58 16.40 -1.25
N LEU A 182 -15.26 15.24 -1.25
CA LEU A 182 -16.65 15.12 -0.79
C LEU A 182 -16.82 15.41 0.71
N LEU A 183 -15.85 15.01 1.52
CA LEU A 183 -15.86 15.30 2.96
C LEU A 183 -15.53 16.78 3.24
N ASN A 184 -14.54 17.33 2.52
CA ASN A 184 -14.09 18.71 2.68
C ASN A 184 -15.19 19.73 2.34
N GLU A 185 -16.04 19.44 1.33
CA GLU A 185 -17.24 20.25 1.01
C GLU A 185 -18.18 20.41 2.21
N GLN A 186 -18.12 19.49 3.18
CA GLN A 186 -18.93 19.48 4.40
C GLN A 186 -18.13 19.87 5.66
N GLY A 187 -16.88 20.34 5.51
CA GLY A 187 -16.01 20.73 6.63
C GLY A 187 -15.31 19.58 7.33
N TRP A 188 -15.30 18.40 6.74
CA TRP A 188 -14.71 17.17 7.30
C TRP A 188 -13.48 16.70 6.50
N THR A 189 -12.64 15.89 7.12
CA THR A 189 -11.57 15.12 6.50
C THR A 189 -11.54 13.70 7.08
N LEU A 190 -11.19 12.73 6.23
CA LEU A 190 -10.82 11.40 6.69
C LEU A 190 -9.42 11.40 7.35
N GLY A 191 -8.50 12.20 6.77
CA GLY A 191 -7.14 12.31 7.28
C GLY A 191 -6.26 11.09 6.96
N HIS A 192 -6.64 10.29 5.97
CA HIS A 192 -5.90 9.09 5.55
C HIS A 192 -5.17 9.34 4.23
N PHE A 193 -3.84 9.47 4.29
CA PHE A 193 -2.99 9.84 3.16
C PHE A 193 -1.87 8.81 2.96
N PRO A 194 -2.14 7.59 2.45
CA PRO A 194 -1.09 6.63 2.12
C PRO A 194 -0.28 7.08 0.90
N GLN A 195 0.87 6.44 0.64
CA GLN A 195 1.68 6.71 -0.56
C GLN A 195 0.86 6.58 -1.84
N SER A 196 -0.07 5.63 -1.88
CA SER A 196 -0.97 5.35 -3.02
C SER A 196 -2.25 6.21 -3.03
N PHE A 197 -2.34 7.27 -2.23
CA PHE A 197 -3.55 8.08 -2.00
C PHE A 197 -4.29 8.48 -3.27
N GLU A 198 -3.57 8.89 -4.31
CA GLU A 198 -4.18 9.38 -5.55
C GLU A 198 -4.98 8.28 -6.29
N TRP A 199 -4.62 7.02 -6.13
CA TRP A 199 -5.13 5.90 -6.93
C TRP A 199 -5.86 4.83 -6.12
N ALA A 200 -5.43 4.58 -4.90
CA ALA A 200 -6.07 3.60 -4.03
C ALA A 200 -7.48 4.06 -3.61
N THR A 201 -8.33 3.09 -3.32
CA THR A 201 -9.73 3.30 -2.98
C THR A 201 -10.02 2.99 -1.51
N VAL A 202 -11.11 3.52 -0.99
CA VAL A 202 -11.56 3.30 0.39
C VAL A 202 -11.69 1.82 0.72
N GLY A 203 -12.27 1.02 -0.20
CA GLY A 203 -12.35 -0.44 -0.03
C GLY A 203 -10.97 -1.09 -0.01
N GLY A 204 -10.04 -0.62 -0.84
CA GLY A 204 -8.65 -1.07 -0.85
C GLY A 204 -7.91 -0.73 0.43
N PHE A 205 -8.13 0.46 1.01
CA PHE A 205 -7.57 0.84 2.31
C PHE A 205 -8.01 -0.14 3.42
N ALA A 206 -9.30 -0.52 3.43
CA ALA A 206 -9.83 -1.48 4.39
C ALA A 206 -9.30 -2.90 4.14
N ALA A 207 -9.29 -3.33 2.88
CA ALA A 207 -8.87 -4.67 2.49
C ALA A 207 -7.39 -4.96 2.77
N ALA A 208 -6.52 -3.93 2.77
CA ALA A 208 -5.09 -4.08 3.04
C ALA A 208 -4.65 -3.55 4.42
N ARG A 209 -5.55 -3.07 5.27
CA ARG A 209 -5.19 -2.35 6.52
C ARG A 209 -4.20 -1.22 6.28
N SER A 210 -4.45 -0.41 5.28
CA SER A 210 -3.58 0.69 4.84
C SER A 210 -3.15 1.60 6.00
N SER A 211 -1.93 2.13 5.93
CA SER A 211 -1.44 3.15 6.85
C SER A 211 -1.12 4.45 6.10
N GLY A 212 -1.67 5.55 6.59
CA GLY A 212 -1.44 6.88 6.02
C GLY A 212 -0.27 7.58 6.67
N GLN A 213 0.35 8.51 5.96
CA GLN A 213 1.50 9.29 6.45
C GLN A 213 1.18 10.15 7.67
N ALA A 214 -0.10 10.45 7.91
CA ALA A 214 -0.59 11.15 9.10
C ALA A 214 -1.02 10.20 10.24
N SER A 215 -0.66 8.92 10.17
CA SER A 215 -1.12 7.89 11.13
C SER A 215 -0.61 8.10 12.56
N ALA A 216 0.51 8.79 12.75
CA ALA A 216 1.02 9.10 14.09
C ALA A 216 -0.03 9.88 14.92
N GLY A 217 -0.76 10.83 14.30
CA GLY A 217 -1.81 11.58 14.96
C GLY A 217 -3.21 11.05 14.71
N TYR A 218 -3.51 10.57 13.51
CA TYR A 218 -4.87 10.20 13.11
C TYR A 218 -5.19 8.71 13.26
N GLY A 219 -4.16 7.86 13.40
CA GLY A 219 -4.27 6.42 13.43
C GLY A 219 -4.21 5.79 12.03
N ARG A 220 -4.15 4.47 11.98
CA ARG A 220 -4.22 3.66 10.76
C ARG A 220 -5.66 3.58 10.26
N PHE A 221 -5.82 3.14 8.99
CA PHE A 221 -7.17 3.03 8.43
C PHE A 221 -8.06 2.04 9.18
N ASP A 222 -7.52 0.91 9.61
CA ASP A 222 -8.26 -0.09 10.41
C ASP A 222 -8.73 0.45 11.78
N GLU A 223 -8.03 1.45 12.35
CA GLU A 223 -8.47 2.16 13.56
C GLU A 223 -9.53 3.23 13.25
N MET A 224 -9.60 3.72 12.01
CA MET A 224 -10.61 4.68 11.56
C MET A 224 -11.92 3.98 11.22
N VAL A 225 -11.91 2.72 10.78
CA VAL A 225 -13.09 1.96 10.39
C VAL A 225 -13.93 1.60 11.60
N LEU A 226 -15.20 1.97 11.57
CA LEU A 226 -16.19 1.68 12.60
C LEU A 226 -17.14 0.55 12.20
N GLY A 227 -17.40 0.40 10.90
CA GLY A 227 -18.28 -0.62 10.36
C GLY A 227 -17.96 -0.99 8.92
N LEU A 228 -18.36 -2.18 8.54
CA LEU A 228 -18.23 -2.71 7.19
C LEU A 228 -19.53 -3.40 6.78
N THR A 229 -19.91 -3.24 5.49
CA THR A 229 -20.83 -4.13 4.80
C THR A 229 -20.03 -4.92 3.77
N VAL A 230 -20.15 -6.24 3.80
CA VAL A 230 -19.36 -7.17 2.99
C VAL A 230 -20.28 -8.17 2.31
N ALA A 231 -20.13 -8.33 1.01
CA ALA A 231 -20.82 -9.33 0.20
C ALA A 231 -19.98 -10.61 0.12
N THR A 232 -20.59 -11.75 0.38
CA THR A 232 -19.99 -13.09 0.24
C THR A 232 -20.89 -13.96 -0.65
N PRO A 233 -20.42 -15.07 -1.21
CA PRO A 233 -21.29 -16.04 -1.89
C PRO A 233 -22.46 -16.53 -1.03
N GLU A 234 -22.31 -16.58 0.29
CA GLU A 234 -23.32 -17.04 1.26
C GLU A 234 -24.24 -15.92 1.75
N GLY A 235 -23.95 -14.65 1.44
CA GLY A 235 -24.80 -13.53 1.82
C GLY A 235 -24.03 -12.32 2.33
N THR A 236 -24.71 -11.49 3.11
CA THR A 236 -24.18 -10.22 3.61
C THR A 236 -23.69 -10.35 5.05
N LEU A 237 -22.47 -9.82 5.30
CA LEU A 237 -21.96 -9.58 6.64
C LEU A 237 -22.01 -8.07 6.94
N GLU A 238 -22.61 -7.70 8.05
CA GLU A 238 -22.63 -6.32 8.56
C GLU A 238 -21.97 -6.25 9.93
N THR A 239 -21.12 -5.25 10.12
CA THR A 239 -20.41 -5.00 11.38
C THR A 239 -20.55 -3.54 11.81
N GLY A 240 -20.15 -3.21 13.03
CA GLY A 240 -20.05 -1.81 13.44
C GLY A 240 -21.34 -1.18 13.94
N ARG A 241 -22.16 -1.93 14.64
CA ARG A 241 -23.41 -1.42 15.25
C ARG A 241 -23.19 -0.34 16.32
N ALA A 242 -21.99 -0.29 16.90
CA ALA A 242 -21.58 0.68 17.90
C ALA A 242 -20.05 0.90 17.82
N PRO A 243 -19.52 2.04 18.33
CA PRO A 243 -18.08 2.33 18.26
C PRO A 243 -17.23 1.35 19.07
N ARG A 244 -17.78 0.79 20.12
CA ARG A 244 -17.18 -0.27 20.96
C ARG A 244 -18.27 -1.24 21.40
N SER A 245 -17.97 -2.53 21.45
CA SER A 245 -18.91 -3.56 21.86
C SER A 245 -18.18 -4.66 22.64
N ALA A 246 -18.85 -5.18 23.66
CA ALA A 246 -18.44 -6.39 24.37
C ALA A 246 -19.31 -7.61 23.95
N ALA A 247 -20.11 -7.47 22.88
CA ALA A 247 -20.98 -8.54 22.38
C ALA A 247 -20.19 -9.51 21.47
N GLY A 248 -19.22 -10.21 22.04
CA GLY A 248 -18.39 -11.20 21.36
C GLY A 248 -17.16 -10.62 20.65
N PRO A 249 -16.45 -11.45 19.85
CA PRO A 249 -15.32 -11.03 19.05
C PRO A 249 -15.70 -10.00 17.99
N ASP A 250 -14.81 -9.06 17.73
CA ASP A 250 -14.99 -8.05 16.69
C ASP A 250 -14.74 -8.63 15.29
N LEU A 251 -15.80 -9.03 14.58
CA LEU A 251 -15.73 -9.59 13.24
C LEU A 251 -15.17 -8.61 12.20
N ARG A 252 -15.19 -7.29 12.45
CA ARG A 252 -14.53 -6.29 11.61
C ARG A 252 -13.06 -6.62 11.43
N GLN A 253 -12.40 -7.09 12.49
CA GLN A 253 -10.97 -7.40 12.50
C GLN A 253 -10.60 -8.62 11.65
N LEU A 254 -11.55 -9.51 11.35
CA LEU A 254 -11.38 -10.60 10.39
C LEU A 254 -11.48 -10.12 8.93
N LEU A 255 -12.31 -9.11 8.69
CA LEU A 255 -12.60 -8.59 7.35
C LEU A 255 -11.56 -7.55 6.90
N LEU A 256 -11.08 -6.72 7.85
CA LEU A 256 -9.99 -5.79 7.61
C LEU A 256 -8.68 -6.55 7.37
N GLY A 257 -8.01 -6.24 6.26
CA GLY A 257 -6.78 -6.92 5.86
C GLY A 257 -6.99 -8.30 5.24
N SER A 258 -8.23 -8.66 4.88
CA SER A 258 -8.54 -9.95 4.25
C SER A 258 -8.27 -9.98 2.74
N GLU A 259 -7.94 -8.86 2.12
CA GLU A 259 -7.57 -8.74 0.70
C GLU A 259 -8.57 -9.43 -0.25
N GLY A 260 -9.85 -9.38 0.11
CA GLY A 260 -10.93 -10.01 -0.66
C GLY A 260 -11.12 -11.51 -0.41
N ALA A 261 -10.31 -12.16 0.42
CA ALA A 261 -10.40 -13.61 0.66
C ALA A 261 -11.67 -14.03 1.39
N PHE A 262 -12.25 -13.18 2.23
CA PHE A 262 -13.43 -13.49 3.04
C PHE A 262 -14.72 -12.78 2.59
N GLY A 263 -14.63 -11.98 1.54
CA GLY A 263 -15.77 -11.23 1.00
C GLY A 263 -15.34 -9.95 0.29
N VAL A 264 -16.28 -9.34 -0.40
CA VAL A 264 -16.11 -8.07 -1.13
C VAL A 264 -16.69 -6.95 -0.28
N ILE A 265 -15.87 -6.01 0.15
CA ILE A 265 -16.31 -4.83 0.91
C ILE A 265 -17.13 -3.94 -0.01
N THR A 266 -18.37 -3.62 0.38
CA THR A 266 -19.31 -2.80 -0.40
C THR A 266 -19.69 -1.49 0.28
N ALA A 267 -19.45 -1.35 1.58
CA ALA A 267 -19.52 -0.08 2.29
C ALA A 267 -18.55 -0.06 3.48
N VAL A 268 -18.04 1.12 3.78
CA VAL A 268 -17.12 1.36 4.90
C VAL A 268 -17.61 2.55 5.71
N THR A 269 -17.94 2.34 6.97
CA THR A 269 -18.24 3.43 7.91
C THR A 269 -16.97 3.78 8.67
N VAL A 270 -16.58 5.05 8.60
CA VAL A 270 -15.32 5.57 9.16
C VAL A 270 -15.57 6.73 10.11
N ARG A 271 -14.63 6.93 11.04
CA ARG A 271 -14.53 8.15 11.83
C ARG A 271 -13.96 9.26 10.94
N ILE A 272 -14.59 10.45 10.97
CA ILE A 272 -14.12 11.67 10.32
C ILE A 272 -13.74 12.73 11.35
N ARG A 273 -13.02 13.77 10.91
CA ARG A 273 -12.51 14.86 11.75
C ARG A 273 -12.83 16.21 11.10
N PRO A 274 -12.95 17.30 11.88
CA PRO A 274 -12.97 18.63 11.31
C PRO A 274 -11.73 18.89 10.45
N LEU A 275 -11.89 19.67 9.39
CA LEU A 275 -10.75 20.15 8.60
C LEU A 275 -9.78 20.92 9.53
N PRO A 276 -8.46 20.63 9.44
CA PRO A 276 -7.50 21.38 10.24
C PRO A 276 -7.39 22.84 9.76
N GLU A 277 -7.40 23.76 10.70
CA GLU A 277 -7.18 25.20 10.44
C GLU A 277 -5.73 25.49 10.04
N ARG A 278 -4.80 24.72 10.58
CA ARG A 278 -3.36 24.85 10.36
C ARG A 278 -2.74 23.50 10.04
N ARG A 279 -1.78 23.54 9.12
CA ARG A 279 -0.83 22.47 8.84
C ARG A 279 0.56 23.06 8.86
N VAL A 280 1.45 22.50 9.66
CA VAL A 280 2.85 22.92 9.79
C VAL A 280 3.72 21.69 9.68
N TYR A 281 4.74 21.75 8.84
CA TYR A 281 5.70 20.68 8.66
C TYR A 281 7.10 21.24 8.86
N GLU A 282 7.98 20.46 9.49
CA GLU A 282 9.34 20.89 9.81
C GLU A 282 10.31 19.72 9.79
N GLY A 283 11.60 20.02 9.57
CA GLY A 283 12.70 19.06 9.57
C GLY A 283 13.52 19.14 10.86
N TRP A 284 14.02 17.97 11.27
CA TRP A 284 14.93 17.81 12.41
C TRP A 284 16.07 16.89 12.03
N ARG A 285 17.32 17.22 12.40
CA ARG A 285 18.49 16.39 12.16
C ARG A 285 18.92 15.66 13.41
N PHE A 286 19.35 14.39 13.20
CA PHE A 286 19.95 13.56 14.23
C PHE A 286 21.28 13.01 13.72
N LEU A 287 22.23 12.78 14.62
CA LEU A 287 23.54 12.24 14.27
C LEU A 287 23.50 10.81 13.75
N SER A 288 22.50 10.02 14.17
CA SER A 288 22.32 8.63 13.76
C SER A 288 20.85 8.23 13.74
N PHE A 289 20.54 7.14 13.02
CA PHE A 289 19.22 6.54 13.00
C PHE A 289 18.76 6.11 14.40
N GLU A 290 19.66 5.58 15.22
CA GLU A 290 19.37 5.17 16.61
C GLU A 290 18.94 6.36 17.47
N ALA A 291 19.68 7.48 17.40
CA ALA A 291 19.35 8.70 18.14
C ALA A 291 17.98 9.27 17.70
N GLY A 292 17.75 9.34 16.39
CA GLY A 292 16.46 9.77 15.84
C GLY A 292 15.31 8.85 16.27
N ALA A 293 15.49 7.53 16.20
CA ALA A 293 14.48 6.55 16.61
C ALA A 293 14.14 6.68 18.12
N ALA A 294 15.13 6.95 18.97
CA ALA A 294 14.91 7.21 20.39
C ALA A 294 14.06 8.47 20.61
N ALA A 295 14.31 9.53 19.85
CA ALA A 295 13.51 10.76 19.91
C ALA A 295 12.06 10.55 19.42
N LEU A 296 11.87 9.81 18.33
CA LEU A 296 10.55 9.45 17.84
C LEU A 296 9.77 8.61 18.88
N ARG A 297 10.46 7.65 19.51
CA ARG A 297 9.87 6.85 20.57
C ARG A 297 9.42 7.71 21.76
N ALA A 298 10.25 8.66 22.21
CA ALA A 298 9.89 9.54 23.31
C ALA A 298 8.63 10.37 23.00
N LEU A 299 8.52 10.90 21.77
CA LEU A 299 7.31 11.58 21.32
C LEU A 299 6.09 10.66 21.28
N ALA A 300 6.28 9.42 20.86
CA ALA A 300 5.17 8.45 20.74
C ALA A 300 4.66 7.95 22.11
N GLN A 301 5.55 7.79 23.08
CA GLN A 301 5.27 7.25 24.42
C GLN A 301 4.82 8.33 25.42
N ASP A 302 5.58 9.39 25.54
CA ASP A 302 5.44 10.35 26.64
C ASP A 302 5.19 11.78 26.17
N GLY A 303 5.38 12.04 24.87
CA GLY A 303 5.36 13.39 24.32
C GLY A 303 4.04 13.79 23.65
N PRO A 304 3.97 15.06 23.21
CA PRO A 304 2.91 15.53 22.35
C PRO A 304 3.13 14.96 20.95
N ARG A 305 2.38 13.94 20.60
CA ARG A 305 2.52 13.23 19.33
C ARG A 305 2.22 14.15 18.14
N PRO A 306 3.15 14.35 17.20
CA PRO A 306 2.86 15.00 15.93
C PRO A 306 1.79 14.24 15.13
N THR A 307 1.18 14.91 14.17
CA THR A 307 0.25 14.26 13.22
C THR A 307 1.01 13.40 12.22
N VAL A 308 2.15 13.91 11.75
CA VAL A 308 3.14 13.21 10.92
C VAL A 308 4.44 13.10 11.70
N LEU A 309 5.04 11.91 11.71
CA LEU A 309 6.34 11.69 12.32
C LEU A 309 7.08 10.59 11.56
N ARG A 310 8.20 10.97 10.93
CA ARG A 310 9.00 10.12 10.06
C ARG A 310 10.47 10.35 10.35
N LEU A 311 11.30 9.31 10.16
CA LEU A 311 12.77 9.40 10.26
C LEU A 311 13.39 8.60 9.12
N SER A 312 14.18 9.26 8.27
CA SER A 312 15.02 8.64 7.25
C SER A 312 16.38 8.27 7.82
N ASP A 313 16.94 7.12 7.42
CA ASP A 313 18.30 6.74 7.79
C ASP A 313 19.34 7.60 7.07
N GLU A 314 20.63 7.37 7.38
CA GLU A 314 21.74 8.14 6.81
C GLU A 314 21.79 8.01 5.29
N THR A 315 21.52 6.82 4.76
CA THR A 315 21.57 6.54 3.33
C THR A 315 20.44 7.24 2.58
N GLU A 316 19.20 7.13 3.08
CA GLU A 316 18.04 7.80 2.49
C GLU A 316 18.17 9.32 2.57
N THR A 317 18.67 9.83 3.70
CA THR A 317 18.93 11.27 3.91
C THR A 317 19.98 11.79 2.95
N PHE A 318 21.07 11.04 2.73
CA PHE A 318 22.14 11.40 1.80
C PHE A 318 21.67 11.45 0.35
N ILE A 319 20.87 10.48 -0.08
CA ILE A 319 20.31 10.42 -1.44
C ILE A 319 19.26 11.52 -1.67
N GLY A 320 18.74 12.13 -0.60
CA GLY A 320 17.70 13.15 -0.70
C GLY A 320 16.27 12.60 -0.80
N LEU A 321 16.06 11.28 -0.65
CA LEU A 321 14.72 10.69 -0.63
C LEU A 321 13.88 11.12 0.59
N ALA A 322 14.52 11.64 1.63
CA ALA A 322 13.81 12.33 2.70
C ALA A 322 13.12 13.63 2.22
N GLN A 323 13.53 14.11 1.04
CA GLN A 323 13.04 15.32 0.37
C GLN A 323 12.95 15.02 -1.14
N PRO A 324 11.84 14.45 -1.63
CA PRO A 324 11.73 13.95 -3.01
C PRO A 324 12.11 14.96 -4.10
N ASP A 325 11.77 16.23 -3.92
CA ASP A 325 12.11 17.31 -4.87
C ASP A 325 13.61 17.66 -4.91
N ALA A 326 14.40 17.16 -3.96
CA ALA A 326 15.84 17.40 -3.87
C ALA A 326 16.67 16.23 -4.43
N ILE A 327 16.05 15.17 -4.92
CA ILE A 327 16.74 14.02 -5.48
C ILE A 327 17.64 14.47 -6.65
N GLY A 328 18.96 14.23 -6.52
CA GLY A 328 19.96 14.65 -7.49
C GLY A 328 20.33 16.14 -7.45
N SER A 329 19.85 16.92 -6.46
CA SER A 329 20.36 18.28 -6.22
C SER A 329 21.73 18.23 -5.55
N THR A 330 22.61 19.19 -5.89
CA THR A 330 23.91 19.37 -5.25
C THR A 330 23.82 20.00 -3.86
N ASP A 331 22.62 20.42 -3.44
CA ASP A 331 22.36 21.09 -2.17
C ASP A 331 22.09 20.13 -1.01
N VAL A 332 22.38 18.84 -1.18
CA VAL A 332 22.36 17.88 -0.07
C VAL A 332 23.45 18.30 0.94
N PRO A 333 23.09 18.61 2.18
CA PRO A 333 24.07 19.08 3.14
C PRO A 333 25.20 18.06 3.32
N ALA A 334 26.45 18.52 3.25
CA ALA A 334 27.64 17.70 3.45
C ALA A 334 27.79 17.12 4.88
N ALA A 335 26.92 17.50 5.80
CA ALA A 335 26.86 16.95 7.16
C ALA A 335 26.04 15.67 7.14
N GLY A 336 26.67 14.53 7.41
CA GLY A 336 26.00 13.24 7.61
C GLY A 336 24.90 13.31 8.68
N GLY A 337 24.17 12.21 8.86
CA GLY A 337 23.08 12.09 9.83
C GLY A 337 21.75 11.75 9.20
N CYS A 338 20.72 11.72 10.02
CA CYS A 338 19.35 11.29 9.68
C CYS A 338 18.39 12.48 9.69
N MET A 339 17.45 12.52 8.76
CA MET A 339 16.41 13.55 8.69
C MET A 339 15.09 13.02 9.24
N ALA A 340 14.55 13.71 10.25
CA ALA A 340 13.19 13.50 10.69
C ALA A 340 12.27 14.60 10.17
N ILE A 341 11.03 14.22 9.83
CA ILE A 341 9.95 15.16 9.49
C ILE A 341 8.89 15.07 10.58
N ALA A 342 8.54 16.20 11.17
CA ALA A 342 7.44 16.35 12.11
C ALA A 342 6.36 17.26 11.50
N GLY A 343 5.11 16.80 11.53
CA GLY A 343 3.97 17.56 11.02
C GLY A 343 2.88 17.70 12.07
N TYR A 344 2.25 18.88 12.12
CA TYR A 344 1.20 19.21 13.07
C TYR A 344 -0.01 19.75 12.33
N GLU A 345 -1.16 19.15 12.55
CA GLU A 345 -2.43 19.56 11.96
C GLU A 345 -3.48 19.69 13.05
N GLY A 346 -4.32 20.74 13.00
CA GLY A 346 -5.37 21.00 13.99
C GLY A 346 -5.78 22.46 14.03
N THR A 347 -6.27 22.92 15.20
CA THR A 347 -6.49 24.35 15.44
C THR A 347 -5.16 25.10 15.52
N ALA A 348 -5.19 26.40 15.37
CA ALA A 348 -3.96 27.22 15.47
C ALA A 348 -3.29 27.08 16.84
N GLU A 349 -4.09 27.06 17.92
CA GLU A 349 -3.62 26.94 19.30
C GLU A 349 -3.01 25.55 19.58
N ASP A 350 -3.76 24.46 19.32
CA ASP A 350 -3.30 23.09 19.51
C ASP A 350 -2.02 22.79 18.71
N THR A 351 -1.97 23.26 17.46
CA THR A 351 -0.79 23.09 16.61
C THR A 351 0.45 23.78 17.19
N ALA A 352 0.30 25.01 17.69
CA ALA A 352 1.40 25.77 18.29
C ALA A 352 1.90 25.10 19.58
N GLU A 353 1.00 24.71 20.48
CA GLU A 353 1.35 24.05 21.74
C GLU A 353 2.06 22.70 21.51
N ARG A 354 1.49 21.85 20.66
CA ARG A 354 2.10 20.53 20.36
C ARG A 354 3.48 20.68 19.75
N ARG A 355 3.64 21.64 18.83
CA ARG A 355 4.92 21.93 18.17
C ARG A 355 5.98 22.35 19.16
N GLU A 356 5.69 23.31 20.05
CA GLU A 356 6.62 23.81 21.07
C GLU A 356 7.07 22.68 22.01
N ARG A 357 6.14 21.91 22.52
CA ARG A 357 6.43 20.78 23.41
C ARG A 357 7.21 19.66 22.70
N ALA A 358 6.88 19.35 21.45
CA ALA A 358 7.61 18.36 20.66
C ALA A 358 9.04 18.82 20.35
N ALA A 359 9.22 20.10 20.02
CA ALA A 359 10.54 20.70 19.79
C ALA A 359 11.44 20.57 21.01
N ALA A 360 10.91 20.78 22.22
CA ALA A 360 11.67 20.60 23.44
C ALA A 360 12.15 19.15 23.65
N VAL A 361 11.31 18.14 23.32
CA VAL A 361 11.66 16.72 23.38
C VAL A 361 12.73 16.37 22.34
N LEU A 362 12.52 16.78 21.08
CA LEU A 362 13.47 16.51 19.99
C LEU A 362 14.84 17.12 20.27
N ALA A 363 14.89 18.39 20.66
CA ALA A 363 16.13 19.07 21.00
C ALA A 363 16.82 18.45 22.24
N GLY A 364 16.06 18.08 23.27
CA GLY A 364 16.56 17.42 24.47
C GLY A 364 17.20 16.05 24.21
N LEU A 365 16.86 15.41 23.08
CA LEU A 365 17.43 14.12 22.63
C LEU A 365 18.44 14.28 21.47
N GLY A 366 18.99 15.47 21.31
CA GLY A 366 20.07 15.74 20.35
C GLY A 366 19.60 16.05 18.94
N GLY A 367 18.31 16.34 18.75
CA GLY A 367 17.79 16.81 17.48
C GLY A 367 18.16 18.28 17.23
N GLU A 368 18.62 18.59 16.04
CA GLU A 368 18.87 19.94 15.55
C GLU A 368 17.74 20.39 14.64
N PHE A 369 17.13 21.53 14.92
CA PHE A 369 16.06 22.08 14.09
C PHE A 369 16.59 22.48 12.72
N ALA A 370 16.06 21.87 11.66
CA ALA A 370 16.48 22.09 10.28
C ALA A 370 15.58 23.09 9.51
N GLY A 371 14.60 23.69 10.19
CA GLY A 371 13.67 24.65 9.58
C GLY A 371 12.38 24.01 9.06
N ALA A 372 11.53 24.85 8.45
CA ALA A 372 10.26 24.41 7.85
C ALA A 372 10.46 23.80 6.45
N GLU A 373 11.45 24.28 5.71
CA GLU A 373 11.67 23.91 4.31
C GLU A 373 11.75 22.39 4.04
N PRO A 374 12.49 21.57 4.82
CA PRO A 374 12.49 20.12 4.60
C PRO A 374 11.11 19.48 4.77
N GLY A 375 10.35 19.95 5.75
CA GLY A 375 9.00 19.47 6.00
C GLY A 375 8.01 19.86 4.90
N GLU A 376 8.09 21.08 4.43
CA GLU A 376 7.23 21.60 3.34
C GLU A 376 7.52 20.91 2.01
N ARG A 377 8.80 20.70 1.66
CA ARG A 377 9.21 19.92 0.48
C ARG A 377 8.69 18.49 0.56
N TRP A 378 8.88 17.83 1.70
CA TRP A 378 8.33 16.49 1.90
C TRP A 378 6.82 16.46 1.70
N ALA A 379 6.09 17.42 2.26
CA ALA A 379 4.63 17.48 2.14
C ALA A 379 4.18 17.68 0.68
N HIS A 380 4.96 18.40 -0.13
CA HIS A 380 4.69 18.63 -1.55
C HIS A 380 4.93 17.36 -2.38
N GLY A 381 6.09 16.73 -2.24
CA GLY A 381 6.50 15.59 -3.07
C GLY A 381 6.14 14.20 -2.50
N ARG A 382 5.38 14.11 -1.43
CA ARG A 382 5.14 12.87 -0.69
C ARG A 382 4.44 11.74 -1.44
N TYR A 383 3.94 11.98 -2.66
CA TYR A 383 3.29 10.99 -3.52
C TYR A 383 4.10 10.64 -4.76
N ASP A 384 5.29 11.22 -4.97
CA ASP A 384 6.02 11.16 -6.23
C ASP A 384 6.95 9.94 -6.36
N ALA A 385 7.29 9.29 -5.24
CA ALA A 385 8.22 8.15 -5.23
C ALA A 385 7.87 7.02 -6.24
N PRO A 386 6.60 6.62 -6.46
CA PRO A 386 6.30 5.59 -7.45
C PRO A 386 6.56 6.03 -8.92
N TYR A 387 6.44 7.31 -9.24
CA TYR A 387 6.81 7.84 -10.57
C TYR A 387 8.32 7.76 -10.79
N LEU A 388 9.12 8.09 -9.74
CA LEU A 388 10.57 7.95 -9.78
C LEU A 388 10.99 6.49 -10.00
N ARG A 389 10.33 5.53 -9.35
CA ARG A 389 10.59 4.11 -9.55
C ARG A 389 10.45 3.71 -11.02
N ASP A 390 9.43 4.17 -11.71
CA ASP A 390 9.20 3.84 -13.11
C ASP A 390 10.34 4.38 -13.99
N ALA A 391 10.79 5.61 -13.73
CA ALA A 391 11.93 6.20 -14.43
C ALA A 391 13.25 5.46 -14.13
N LEU A 392 13.44 4.94 -12.92
CA LEU A 392 14.56 4.07 -12.56
C LEU A 392 14.53 2.75 -13.34
N LEU A 393 13.35 2.12 -13.47
CA LEU A 393 13.18 0.90 -14.27
C LEU A 393 13.51 1.13 -15.74
N ASP A 394 13.07 2.25 -16.31
CA ASP A 394 13.37 2.62 -17.69
C ASP A 394 14.88 2.84 -17.91
N ALA A 395 15.59 3.31 -16.89
CA ALA A 395 17.04 3.48 -16.92
C ALA A 395 17.85 2.19 -16.75
N GLY A 396 17.19 1.05 -16.47
CA GLY A 396 17.85 -0.25 -16.23
C GLY A 396 18.22 -0.51 -14.78
N ALA A 397 17.78 0.35 -13.84
CA ALA A 397 17.85 0.05 -12.43
C ALA A 397 16.64 -0.78 -12.00
N PHE A 398 16.81 -1.61 -10.98
CA PHE A 398 15.75 -2.27 -10.24
C PHE A 398 15.47 -1.42 -8.99
N ALA A 399 14.21 -1.06 -8.76
CA ALA A 399 13.84 -0.31 -7.57
C ALA A 399 12.57 -0.93 -6.96
N GLU A 400 12.65 -1.40 -5.73
CA GLU A 400 11.52 -2.03 -5.04
C GLU A 400 11.53 -1.68 -3.56
N THR A 401 10.40 -1.93 -2.91
CA THR A 401 10.19 -1.62 -1.50
C THR A 401 9.66 -2.84 -0.75
N LEU A 402 10.04 -2.94 0.52
CA LEU A 402 9.44 -3.86 1.47
C LEU A 402 9.31 -3.16 2.83
N GLU A 403 8.41 -3.64 3.65
CA GLU A 403 8.16 -2.99 4.93
C GLU A 403 7.77 -4.00 6.01
N THR A 404 7.97 -3.62 7.24
CA THR A 404 7.71 -4.42 8.43
C THR A 404 7.41 -3.52 9.63
N ALA A 405 7.00 -4.10 10.74
CA ALA A 405 6.91 -3.40 12.02
C ALA A 405 7.30 -4.31 13.18
N ALA A 406 7.76 -3.70 14.27
CA ALA A 406 8.06 -4.42 15.49
C ALA A 406 7.89 -3.53 16.73
N PHE A 407 7.95 -4.14 17.91
CA PHE A 407 8.06 -3.40 19.16
C PHE A 407 9.41 -2.65 19.22
N TRP A 408 9.44 -1.50 19.91
CA TRP A 408 10.60 -0.63 19.97
C TRP A 408 11.92 -1.34 20.33
N SER A 409 11.86 -2.32 21.22
CA SER A 409 13.04 -3.09 21.63
C SER A 409 13.66 -3.94 20.51
N ALA A 410 12.85 -4.33 19.51
CA ALA A 410 13.31 -5.13 18.39
C ALA A 410 13.75 -4.28 17.17
N ILE A 411 13.36 -3.00 17.10
CA ILE A 411 13.63 -2.13 15.93
C ILE A 411 15.11 -2.08 15.53
N PRO A 412 16.11 -1.90 16.44
CA PRO A 412 17.49 -1.85 16.02
C PRO A 412 17.99 -3.17 15.39
N GLY A 413 17.63 -4.29 16.00
CA GLY A 413 17.99 -5.62 15.49
C GLY A 413 17.31 -5.94 14.16
N LEU A 414 16.03 -5.60 14.02
CA LEU A 414 15.26 -5.78 12.80
C LEU A 414 15.82 -4.94 11.64
N TYR A 415 16.13 -3.66 11.89
CA TYR A 415 16.77 -2.79 10.91
C TYR A 415 18.07 -3.38 10.37
N ALA A 416 18.97 -3.81 11.28
CA ALA A 416 20.26 -4.37 10.91
C ALA A 416 20.10 -5.69 10.14
N ALA A 417 19.24 -6.60 10.63
CA ALA A 417 19.04 -7.92 10.02
C ALA A 417 18.49 -7.85 8.59
N VAL A 418 17.46 -7.03 8.35
CA VAL A 418 16.86 -6.88 7.03
C VAL A 418 17.82 -6.20 6.05
N ARG A 419 18.50 -5.14 6.50
CA ARG A 419 19.51 -4.45 5.68
C ARG A 419 20.64 -5.40 5.26
N THR A 420 21.17 -6.18 6.20
CA THR A 420 22.20 -7.17 5.92
C THR A 420 21.71 -8.23 4.93
N ALA A 421 20.54 -8.83 5.16
CA ALA A 421 19.98 -9.84 4.27
C ALA A 421 19.84 -9.34 2.82
N LEU A 422 19.31 -8.13 2.62
CA LEU A 422 19.17 -7.52 1.30
C LEU A 422 20.53 -7.24 0.65
N THR A 423 21.47 -6.65 1.42
CA THR A 423 22.79 -6.26 0.91
C THR A 423 23.59 -7.49 0.49
N ASP A 424 23.68 -8.49 1.36
CA ASP A 424 24.48 -9.69 1.11
C ASP A 424 23.90 -10.48 -0.08
N THR A 425 22.59 -10.75 -0.08
CA THR A 425 21.96 -11.57 -1.12
C THR A 425 22.08 -10.93 -2.51
N LEU A 426 21.81 -9.63 -2.64
CA LEU A 426 21.92 -8.94 -3.92
C LEU A 426 23.38 -8.77 -4.37
N THR A 427 24.31 -8.58 -3.43
CA THR A 427 25.75 -8.52 -3.75
C THR A 427 26.28 -9.87 -4.24
N GLU A 428 25.91 -10.97 -3.58
CA GLU A 428 26.22 -12.34 -4.02
C GLU A 428 25.61 -12.65 -5.39
N GLY A 429 24.41 -12.13 -5.67
CA GLY A 429 23.76 -12.20 -6.97
C GLY A 429 24.37 -11.31 -8.07
N GLY A 430 25.43 -10.55 -7.75
CA GLY A 430 26.15 -9.69 -8.73
C GLY A 430 25.48 -8.34 -8.97
N THR A 431 24.47 -7.96 -8.19
CA THR A 431 23.77 -6.67 -8.27
C THR A 431 23.80 -5.94 -6.93
N PRO A 432 24.97 -5.44 -6.48
CA PRO A 432 25.10 -4.80 -5.17
C PRO A 432 24.08 -3.65 -5.04
N PRO A 433 23.30 -3.62 -3.95
CA PRO A 433 22.21 -2.67 -3.80
C PRO A 433 22.61 -1.41 -3.04
N LEU A 434 21.85 -0.35 -3.26
CA LEU A 434 21.65 0.71 -2.31
C LEU A 434 20.41 0.38 -1.47
N VAL A 435 20.60 0.16 -0.17
CA VAL A 435 19.52 -0.12 0.77
C VAL A 435 19.31 1.09 1.67
N MET A 436 18.13 1.66 1.60
CA MET A 436 17.67 2.81 2.38
C MET A 436 16.56 2.37 3.31
N CYS A 437 16.39 3.06 4.44
CA CYS A 437 15.28 2.76 5.35
C CYS A 437 14.75 4.03 6.01
N HIS A 438 13.44 4.03 6.25
CA HIS A 438 12.86 5.02 7.15
C HIS A 438 11.84 4.41 8.11
N ILE A 439 11.70 5.01 9.29
CA ILE A 439 10.52 4.86 10.14
C ILE A 439 9.42 5.69 9.50
N SER A 440 8.36 5.03 9.01
CA SER A 440 7.22 5.68 8.35
C SER A 440 6.03 5.89 9.27
N HIS A 441 5.87 5.03 10.27
CA HIS A 441 4.76 5.06 11.21
C HIS A 441 5.25 4.76 12.62
N VAL A 442 4.74 5.50 13.59
CA VAL A 442 5.11 5.36 15.00
C VAL A 442 3.90 5.08 15.87
N TYR A 443 4.10 4.23 16.85
CA TYR A 443 3.11 3.83 17.85
C TYR A 443 3.73 3.94 19.24
N GLU A 444 2.90 3.96 20.26
CA GLU A 444 3.38 3.92 21.65
C GLU A 444 4.34 2.74 21.88
N ASN A 445 4.01 1.57 21.35
CA ASN A 445 4.72 0.32 21.62
C ASN A 445 5.74 -0.08 20.54
N GLY A 446 5.79 0.59 19.41
CA GLY A 446 6.65 0.17 18.28
C GLY A 446 6.63 1.13 17.10
N ALA A 447 7.25 0.71 16.01
CA ALA A 447 7.31 1.47 14.77
C ALA A 447 7.35 0.54 13.55
N SER A 448 7.05 1.10 12.38
CA SER A 448 7.31 0.43 11.11
C SER A 448 8.66 0.85 10.53
N LEU A 449 9.29 -0.08 9.84
CA LEU A 449 10.46 0.15 8.99
C LEU A 449 10.07 -0.05 7.53
N TYR A 450 10.39 0.92 6.70
CA TYR A 450 10.15 0.88 5.26
C TYR A 450 11.48 0.91 4.54
N PHE A 451 11.82 -0.18 3.85
CA PHE A 451 13.07 -0.33 3.12
C PHE A 451 12.84 -0.02 1.65
N THR A 452 13.71 0.77 1.07
CA THR A 452 13.80 1.01 -0.38
C THR A 452 15.11 0.45 -0.88
N VAL A 453 15.04 -0.42 -1.88
CA VAL A 453 16.18 -1.10 -2.47
C VAL A 453 16.33 -0.64 -3.91
N VAL A 454 17.52 -0.18 -4.28
CA VAL A 454 17.86 0.16 -5.66
C VAL A 454 19.13 -0.60 -6.05
N SER A 455 19.11 -1.31 -7.17
CA SER A 455 20.25 -2.06 -7.71
C SER A 455 20.24 -2.02 -9.24
N ALA A 456 21.23 -2.61 -9.91
CA ALA A 456 21.11 -2.92 -11.34
C ALA A 456 20.07 -4.04 -11.54
N GLN A 457 19.39 -4.09 -12.69
CA GLN A 457 18.46 -5.18 -13.01
C GLN A 457 19.17 -6.53 -13.18
N GLY A 458 20.42 -6.54 -13.69
CA GLY A 458 21.12 -7.77 -13.99
C GLY A 458 20.49 -8.53 -15.17
N GLU A 459 20.82 -9.82 -15.30
CA GLU A 459 20.29 -10.68 -16.37
C GLU A 459 18.88 -11.23 -16.03
N ASP A 460 18.63 -11.52 -14.76
CA ASP A 460 17.33 -12.02 -14.26
C ASP A 460 16.92 -11.26 -12.98
N ALA A 461 16.38 -10.07 -13.18
CA ALA A 461 15.96 -9.20 -12.09
C ALA A 461 14.87 -9.83 -11.21
N LEU A 462 14.00 -10.66 -11.78
CA LEU A 462 12.90 -11.30 -11.04
C LEU A 462 13.43 -12.37 -10.08
N ALA A 463 14.33 -13.26 -10.55
CA ALA A 463 14.91 -14.32 -9.71
C ALA A 463 15.83 -13.74 -8.62
N HIS A 464 16.63 -12.72 -8.95
CA HIS A 464 17.49 -12.04 -7.98
C HIS A 464 16.65 -11.39 -6.87
N TRP A 465 15.56 -10.69 -7.24
CA TRP A 465 14.68 -10.09 -6.26
C TRP A 465 13.93 -11.14 -5.42
N ASP A 466 13.40 -12.20 -6.02
CA ASP A 466 12.72 -13.26 -5.26
C ASP A 466 13.65 -13.85 -4.18
N THR A 467 14.92 -14.10 -4.54
CA THR A 467 15.93 -14.59 -3.59
C THR A 467 16.16 -13.58 -2.46
N ALA A 468 16.35 -12.30 -2.79
CA ALA A 468 16.59 -11.25 -1.80
C ALA A 468 15.37 -11.01 -0.91
N LYS A 469 14.16 -10.99 -1.49
CA LYS A 469 12.90 -10.82 -0.75
C LYS A 469 12.68 -11.98 0.22
N ARG A 470 12.94 -13.22 -0.18
CA ARG A 470 12.86 -14.39 0.71
C ARG A 470 13.85 -14.29 1.87
N ALA A 471 15.10 -13.90 1.61
CA ALA A 471 16.08 -13.68 2.67
C ALA A 471 15.66 -12.57 3.64
N ALA A 472 15.12 -11.46 3.12
CA ALA A 472 14.61 -10.37 3.94
C ALA A 472 13.39 -10.82 4.79
N ASN A 473 12.46 -11.57 4.22
CA ASN A 473 11.31 -12.10 4.94
C ASN A 473 11.72 -13.06 6.07
N GLU A 474 12.73 -13.92 5.84
CA GLU A 474 13.32 -14.76 6.90
C GLU A 474 13.93 -13.90 8.01
N ALA A 475 14.68 -12.85 7.64
CA ALA A 475 15.30 -11.94 8.61
C ALA A 475 14.24 -11.18 9.43
N ILE A 476 13.14 -10.77 8.80
CA ILE A 476 12.01 -10.11 9.48
C ILE A 476 11.44 -11.01 10.58
N LEU A 477 11.05 -12.24 10.25
CA LEU A 477 10.47 -13.15 11.23
C LEU A 477 11.48 -13.54 12.32
N ALA A 478 12.73 -13.79 11.96
CA ALA A 478 13.79 -14.15 12.91
C ALA A 478 14.09 -13.03 13.91
N ALA A 479 13.97 -11.77 13.47
CA ALA A 479 14.18 -10.57 14.32
C ALA A 479 12.91 -10.13 15.08
N GLY A 480 11.80 -10.87 15.00
CA GLY A 480 10.55 -10.57 15.71
C GLY A 480 9.72 -9.45 15.08
N GLY A 481 9.91 -9.18 13.79
CA GLY A 481 9.06 -8.31 12.99
C GLY A 481 7.83 -9.03 12.45
N THR A 482 6.76 -8.28 12.16
CA THR A 482 5.63 -8.79 11.36
C THR A 482 5.97 -8.76 9.88
N ILE A 483 5.46 -9.72 9.11
CA ILE A 483 5.78 -9.83 7.67
C ILE A 483 5.28 -8.66 6.85
N SER A 484 4.26 -7.96 7.29
CA SER A 484 3.75 -6.75 6.67
C SER A 484 3.07 -5.85 7.68
N HIS A 485 3.32 -4.55 7.58
CA HIS A 485 2.66 -3.52 8.37
C HIS A 485 1.44 -2.94 7.63
N HIS A 486 1.53 -2.71 6.29
CA HIS A 486 0.48 -2.08 5.50
C HIS A 486 0.44 -2.45 3.99
N HIS A 487 1.42 -3.17 3.45
CA HIS A 487 1.38 -3.64 2.06
C HIS A 487 0.41 -4.81 1.87
N GLY A 488 0.12 -5.56 2.94
CA GLY A 488 -0.70 -6.75 2.91
C GLY A 488 0.13 -8.04 2.77
N VAL A 489 -0.58 -9.13 2.60
CA VAL A 489 0.00 -10.47 2.48
C VAL A 489 0.07 -10.91 1.02
N GLY A 490 -1.01 -10.77 0.28
CA GLY A 490 -1.12 -11.20 -1.11
C GLY A 490 -0.79 -12.67 -1.31
N THR A 491 -0.15 -12.96 -2.45
CA THR A 491 0.51 -14.24 -2.72
C THR A 491 1.97 -14.24 -2.28
N ASP A 492 2.60 -13.08 -2.23
CA ASP A 492 4.03 -12.91 -1.98
C ASP A 492 4.47 -13.23 -0.55
N HIS A 493 3.66 -12.87 0.45
CA HIS A 493 3.97 -13.02 1.87
C HIS A 493 3.24 -14.18 2.53
N ARG A 494 2.39 -14.89 1.81
CA ARG A 494 1.50 -15.95 2.30
C ARG A 494 2.19 -17.01 3.16
N ASP A 495 3.35 -17.49 2.71
CA ASP A 495 4.05 -18.56 3.41
C ASP A 495 4.66 -18.10 4.74
N TRP A 496 5.14 -16.86 4.80
CA TRP A 496 5.65 -16.25 6.04
C TRP A 496 4.52 -15.85 6.97
N TYR A 497 3.42 -15.33 6.44
CA TYR A 497 2.22 -15.05 7.23
C TYR A 497 1.67 -16.34 7.88
N ALA A 498 1.65 -17.45 7.16
CA ALA A 498 1.23 -18.73 7.72
C ALA A 498 2.13 -19.18 8.90
N ARG A 499 3.42 -18.88 8.86
CA ARG A 499 4.37 -19.12 9.96
C ARG A 499 4.14 -18.16 11.12
N GLU A 500 3.89 -16.89 10.84
CA GLU A 500 3.62 -15.84 11.85
C GLU A 500 2.38 -16.18 12.68
N VAL A 501 1.26 -16.54 12.04
CA VAL A 501 0.01 -16.88 12.75
C VAL A 501 -0.03 -18.32 13.26
N GLY A 502 0.87 -19.16 12.80
CA GLY A 502 0.98 -20.57 13.19
C GLY A 502 -0.11 -21.49 12.63
N PRO A 503 0.07 -22.81 12.74
CA PRO A 503 -0.83 -23.79 12.11
C PRO A 503 -2.29 -23.72 12.59
N LEU A 504 -2.53 -23.35 13.84
CA LEU A 504 -3.89 -23.20 14.35
C LEU A 504 -4.55 -21.93 13.79
N GLY A 505 -3.81 -20.81 13.72
CA GLY A 505 -4.28 -19.57 13.11
C GLY A 505 -4.67 -19.78 11.64
N VAL A 506 -3.83 -20.46 10.87
CA VAL A 506 -4.15 -20.83 9.48
C VAL A 506 -5.44 -21.63 9.38
N ARG A 507 -5.62 -22.67 10.23
CA ARG A 507 -6.88 -23.46 10.20
C ARG A 507 -8.10 -22.66 10.60
N MET A 508 -7.98 -21.73 11.55
CA MET A 508 -9.09 -20.83 11.92
C MET A 508 -9.48 -19.93 10.73
N LEU A 509 -8.52 -19.32 10.07
CA LEU A 509 -8.78 -18.48 8.88
C LEU A 509 -9.34 -19.30 7.71
N GLN A 510 -8.86 -20.53 7.51
CA GLN A 510 -9.42 -21.46 6.52
C GLN A 510 -10.86 -21.87 6.85
N ALA A 511 -11.22 -21.98 8.12
CA ALA A 511 -12.60 -22.26 8.53
C ALA A 511 -13.52 -21.05 8.23
N VAL A 512 -13.03 -19.83 8.51
CA VAL A 512 -13.76 -18.60 8.11
C VAL A 512 -13.96 -18.57 6.59
N LYS A 513 -12.90 -18.84 5.79
CA LYS A 513 -12.98 -18.90 4.34
C LYS A 513 -14.00 -19.93 3.86
N ALA A 514 -14.00 -21.13 4.44
CA ALA A 514 -14.92 -22.21 4.07
C ALA A 514 -16.39 -21.86 4.38
N GLU A 515 -16.65 -21.06 5.42
CA GLU A 515 -18.00 -20.63 5.79
C GLU A 515 -18.48 -19.47 4.93
N THR A 516 -17.60 -18.50 4.61
CA THR A 516 -18.00 -17.34 3.82
C THR A 516 -17.95 -17.59 2.31
N ASP A 517 -17.16 -18.57 1.86
CA ASP A 517 -16.92 -18.87 0.45
C ASP A 517 -16.63 -20.36 0.25
N PRO A 518 -17.64 -21.24 0.43
CA PRO A 518 -17.47 -22.69 0.33
C PRO A 518 -17.05 -23.16 -1.07
N ALA A 519 -17.41 -22.42 -2.11
CA ALA A 519 -17.04 -22.70 -3.50
C ALA A 519 -15.62 -22.19 -3.87
N GLY A 520 -14.94 -21.49 -2.96
CA GLY A 520 -13.60 -20.96 -3.18
C GLY A 520 -13.52 -19.92 -4.32
N VAL A 521 -14.55 -19.11 -4.47
CA VAL A 521 -14.67 -18.10 -5.55
C VAL A 521 -13.70 -16.94 -5.34
N LEU A 522 -13.57 -16.47 -4.10
CA LEU A 522 -12.95 -15.20 -3.77
C LEU A 522 -11.43 -15.31 -3.67
N SER A 523 -10.71 -14.52 -4.46
CA SER A 523 -9.26 -14.29 -4.39
C SER A 523 -8.44 -15.56 -4.06
N PRO A 524 -8.50 -16.66 -4.86
CA PRO A 524 -7.82 -17.91 -4.54
C PRO A 524 -6.32 -17.70 -4.35
N GLY A 525 -5.75 -18.29 -3.31
CA GLY A 525 -4.32 -18.21 -3.01
C GLY A 525 -3.81 -16.88 -2.46
N VAL A 526 -4.66 -15.84 -2.43
CA VAL A 526 -4.36 -14.59 -1.75
C VAL A 526 -4.60 -14.76 -0.25
N LEU A 527 -3.71 -14.27 0.58
CA LEU A 527 -3.72 -14.36 2.05
C LEU A 527 -3.51 -15.79 2.59
N LEU A 528 -4.20 -16.77 2.04
CA LEU A 528 -4.17 -18.16 2.49
C LEU A 528 -3.78 -19.12 1.35
N PRO A 529 -3.05 -20.21 1.65
CA PRO A 529 -2.80 -21.25 0.67
C PRO A 529 -4.11 -21.84 0.11
N VAL A 530 -4.11 -22.15 -1.18
CA VAL A 530 -5.20 -22.93 -1.80
C VAL A 530 -5.21 -24.33 -1.13
N ARG A 531 -6.39 -24.84 -0.83
CA ARG A 531 -6.58 -26.16 -0.21
C ARG A 531 -6.36 -27.28 -1.22
#